data_07eace9240b45c68b6d1d8816dc63efb
#
_entry.id   07eace9240b45c68b6d1d8816dc63efb
#
_cell.length_a   1.000
_cell.length_b   1.000
_cell.length_c   1.000
_cell.angle_alpha   90.00
_cell.angle_beta   90.00
_cell.angle_gamma   90.00
#
_symmetry.space_group_name_H-M   'P 1'
#
loop_
_entity.id
_entity.type
_entity.pdbx_description
1 polymer ?
#
loop_
_entity_poly.entity_id
_entity_poly.type
_entity_poly.pdbx_seq_one_letter_code
_entity_poly.pdbx_strand_id
1 'polypeptide(L)'
;MQLDIRSDRPDVLTKFKALASEPRIKILEYLANHFCNLTEIAEALEMNLATVTMHVNVLEQAGLIVCEHRPGERGTQRVCSCQFDWFNVHMVRMREADIGKLLEFPIRIGSYSDFQ
;
A
#
# COMPACT_ATOMS: atom_id res chain seq x y z
N MET A 1 6.77 -10.52 -8.04
CA MET A 1 6.98 -9.12 -8.52
C MET A 1 7.24 -8.21 -7.33
N GLN A 2 8.05 -7.19 -7.54
CA GLN A 2 8.51 -6.30 -6.50
C GLN A 2 7.93 -4.90 -6.70
N LEU A 3 7.46 -4.28 -5.62
CA LEU A 3 6.99 -2.89 -5.66
C LEU A 3 8.01 -2.00 -4.96
N ASP A 4 8.46 -0.97 -5.66
CA ASP A 4 9.38 0.03 -5.10
C ASP A 4 8.58 1.25 -4.65
N ILE A 5 8.69 1.58 -3.38
CA ILE A 5 8.08 2.76 -2.80
C ILE A 5 9.18 3.80 -2.57
N ARG A 6 9.06 4.95 -3.23
CA ARG A 6 10.07 6.01 -3.15
C ARG A 6 9.52 7.20 -2.39
N SER A 7 10.32 7.72 -1.47
CA SER A 7 9.92 8.85 -0.62
C SER A 7 9.70 10.15 -1.40
N ASP A 8 10.25 10.26 -2.62
CA ASP A 8 10.10 11.46 -3.45
C ASP A 8 8.85 11.45 -4.35
N ARG A 9 8.06 10.36 -4.31
CA ARG A 9 6.85 10.25 -5.12
C ARG A 9 5.65 10.84 -4.38
N PRO A 10 4.72 11.49 -5.11
CA PRO A 10 3.55 12.10 -4.46
C PRO A 10 2.60 11.10 -3.81
N ASP A 11 2.62 9.84 -4.24
CA ASP A 11 1.75 8.78 -3.72
C ASP A 11 2.34 8.01 -2.53
N VAL A 12 3.52 8.42 -2.03
CA VAL A 12 4.20 7.68 -0.96
C VAL A 12 3.37 7.61 0.32
N LEU A 13 2.75 8.71 0.73
CA LEU A 13 1.93 8.71 1.94
C LEU A 13 0.68 7.85 1.79
N THR A 14 0.07 7.86 0.62
CA THR A 14 -1.10 7.02 0.36
C THR A 14 -0.75 5.55 0.53
N LYS A 15 0.40 5.13 0.01
CA LYS A 15 0.87 3.76 0.16
C LYS A 15 1.19 3.41 1.60
N PHE A 16 1.90 4.30 2.30
CA PHE A 16 2.23 4.06 3.72
C PHE A 16 0.98 3.99 4.59
N LYS A 17 0.02 4.87 4.37
CA LYS A 17 -1.24 4.84 5.12
C LYS A 17 -2.02 3.56 4.85
N ALA A 18 -2.05 3.11 3.61
CA ALA A 18 -2.71 1.86 3.28
C ALA A 18 -2.06 0.66 3.95
N LEU A 19 -0.73 0.66 4.08
CA LEU A 19 0.02 -0.41 4.74
C LEU A 19 -0.02 -0.35 6.25
N ALA A 20 -0.37 0.78 6.83
CA ALA A 20 -0.37 0.97 8.28
C ALA A 20 -1.68 0.49 8.91
N SER A 21 -2.05 -0.76 8.63
CA SER A 21 -3.29 -1.35 9.14
C SER A 21 -3.13 -2.86 9.18
N GLU A 22 -3.33 -3.47 10.34
CA GLU A 22 -3.24 -4.92 10.49
C GLU A 22 -4.23 -5.67 9.58
N PRO A 23 -5.52 -5.30 9.54
CA PRO A 23 -6.43 -5.98 8.61
C PRO A 23 -6.01 -5.90 7.15
N ARG A 24 -5.49 -4.76 6.72
CA ARG A 24 -5.04 -4.60 5.34
C ARG A 24 -3.80 -5.43 5.04
N ILE A 25 -2.89 -5.54 5.98
CA ILE A 25 -1.72 -6.43 5.83
C ILE A 25 -2.17 -7.88 5.65
N LYS A 26 -3.14 -8.32 6.44
CA LYS A 26 -3.69 -9.69 6.31
C LYS A 26 -4.33 -9.93 4.95
N ILE A 27 -5.05 -8.94 4.45
CA ILE A 27 -5.65 -9.03 3.11
C ILE A 27 -4.55 -9.15 2.05
N LEU A 28 -3.51 -8.34 2.13
CA LEU A 28 -2.40 -8.39 1.18
C LEU A 28 -1.69 -9.74 1.22
N GLU A 29 -1.43 -10.28 2.40
CA GLU A 29 -0.80 -11.60 2.55
C GLU A 29 -1.65 -12.69 1.88
N TYR A 30 -2.94 -12.64 2.09
CA TYR A 30 -3.86 -13.60 1.52
C TYR A 30 -3.91 -13.48 0.00
N LEU A 31 -4.00 -12.26 -0.53
CA LEU A 31 -4.08 -12.01 -1.96
C LEU A 31 -2.75 -12.25 -2.71
N ALA A 32 -1.64 -12.32 -2.00
CA ALA A 32 -0.34 -12.59 -2.63
C ALA A 32 -0.32 -13.95 -3.34
N ASN A 33 -1.16 -14.89 -2.90
CA ASN A 33 -1.20 -16.25 -3.44
C ASN A 33 -2.57 -16.64 -4.00
N HIS A 34 -3.53 -15.72 -3.99
CA HIS A 34 -4.91 -16.05 -4.32
C HIS A 34 -5.56 -14.97 -5.18
N PHE A 35 -6.37 -15.42 -6.13
CA PHE A 35 -7.35 -14.57 -6.79
C PHE A 35 -8.67 -14.79 -6.07
N CYS A 36 -9.19 -13.77 -5.40
CA CYS A 36 -10.36 -13.91 -4.56
C CYS A 36 -11.37 -12.81 -4.79
N ASN A 37 -12.66 -13.16 -4.73
CA ASN A 37 -13.69 -12.14 -4.65
C ASN A 37 -13.80 -11.65 -3.19
N LEU A 38 -14.58 -10.60 -2.99
CA LEU A 38 -14.68 -9.98 -1.67
C LEU A 38 -15.27 -10.91 -0.62
N THR A 39 -16.25 -11.73 -1.01
CA THR A 39 -16.88 -12.70 -0.12
C THR A 39 -15.86 -13.75 0.35
N GLU A 40 -15.04 -14.24 -0.56
CA GLU A 40 -14.00 -15.22 -0.23
C GLU A 40 -12.97 -14.63 0.75
N ILE A 41 -12.58 -13.38 0.55
CA ILE A 41 -11.67 -12.71 1.49
C ILE A 41 -12.32 -12.59 2.87
N ALA A 42 -13.58 -12.16 2.91
CA ALA A 42 -14.31 -11.99 4.16
C ALA A 42 -14.42 -13.31 4.93
N GLU A 43 -14.73 -14.38 4.24
CA GLU A 43 -14.83 -15.70 4.85
C GLU A 43 -13.47 -16.22 5.34
N ALA A 44 -12.45 -16.11 4.50
CA ALA A 44 -11.11 -16.60 4.84
C ALA A 44 -10.51 -15.90 6.05
N LEU A 45 -10.75 -14.59 6.18
CA LEU A 45 -10.16 -13.78 7.24
C LEU A 45 -11.14 -13.51 8.39
N GLU A 46 -12.33 -14.11 8.32
CA GLU A 46 -13.37 -13.93 9.33
C GLU A 46 -13.68 -12.45 9.58
N MET A 47 -13.88 -11.71 8.49
CA MET A 47 -14.18 -10.29 8.52
C MET A 47 -15.55 -10.01 7.92
N ASN A 48 -16.15 -8.91 8.34
CA ASN A 48 -17.38 -8.43 7.76
C ASN A 48 -17.15 -7.98 6.31
N LEU A 49 -18.08 -8.31 5.42
CA LEU A 49 -17.96 -7.98 4.00
C LEU A 49 -17.84 -6.47 3.75
N ALA A 50 -18.59 -5.67 4.48
CA ALA A 50 -18.52 -4.21 4.35
C ALA A 50 -17.13 -3.68 4.75
N THR A 51 -16.55 -4.25 5.80
CA THR A 51 -15.21 -3.90 6.25
C THR A 51 -14.16 -4.29 5.22
N VAL A 52 -14.28 -5.50 4.66
CA VAL A 52 -13.37 -5.95 3.60
C VAL A 52 -13.46 -5.02 2.40
N THR A 53 -14.67 -4.65 2.00
CA THR A 53 -14.88 -3.75 0.86
C THR A 53 -14.19 -2.42 1.09
N MET A 54 -14.30 -1.86 2.28
CA MET A 54 -13.62 -0.61 2.64
C MET A 54 -12.10 -0.74 2.52
N HIS A 55 -11.54 -1.79 3.10
CA HIS A 55 -10.09 -2.01 3.06
C HIS A 55 -9.59 -2.29 1.64
N VAL A 56 -10.32 -3.05 0.87
CA VAL A 56 -9.97 -3.33 -0.53
C VAL A 56 -9.96 -2.05 -1.36
N ASN A 57 -10.93 -1.16 -1.14
CA ASN A 57 -10.96 0.13 -1.83
C ASN A 57 -9.72 0.97 -1.50
N VAL A 58 -9.32 1.00 -0.23
CA VAL A 58 -8.12 1.72 0.20
C VAL A 58 -6.87 1.14 -0.49
N LEU A 59 -6.74 -0.18 -0.50
CA LEU A 59 -5.61 -0.86 -1.10
C LEU A 59 -5.55 -0.66 -2.62
N GLU A 60 -6.69 -0.71 -3.29
CA GLU A 60 -6.74 -0.49 -4.73
C GLU A 60 -6.36 0.93 -5.10
N GLN A 61 -6.88 1.92 -4.38
CA GLN A 61 -6.56 3.32 -4.61
C GLN A 61 -5.08 3.63 -4.37
N ALA A 62 -4.46 2.89 -3.45
CA ALA A 62 -3.03 3.03 -3.19
C ALA A 62 -2.16 2.31 -4.22
N GLY A 63 -2.77 1.56 -5.15
CA GLY A 63 -2.03 0.82 -6.16
C GLY A 63 -1.36 -0.44 -5.63
N LEU A 64 -1.82 -0.97 -4.50
CA LEU A 64 -1.21 -2.15 -3.88
C LEU A 64 -1.86 -3.45 -4.33
N ILE A 65 -3.08 -3.39 -4.81
CA ILE A 65 -3.80 -4.55 -5.37
C ILE A 65 -4.47 -4.16 -6.68
N VAL A 66 -4.83 -5.16 -7.43
CA VAL A 66 -5.57 -5.02 -8.67
C VAL A 66 -6.90 -5.74 -8.52
N CYS A 67 -7.98 -5.09 -8.89
CA CYS A 67 -9.31 -5.70 -8.87
C CYS A 67 -9.92 -5.60 -10.26
N GLU A 68 -10.65 -6.63 -10.65
CA GLU A 68 -11.39 -6.65 -11.91
C GLU A 68 -12.78 -7.22 -11.68
N HIS A 69 -13.73 -6.80 -12.50
CA HIS A 69 -15.08 -7.32 -12.45
C HIS A 69 -15.20 -8.50 -13.40
N ARG A 70 -15.67 -9.62 -12.89
CA ARG A 70 -15.87 -10.86 -13.65
C ARG A 70 -17.31 -11.32 -13.51
N PRO A 71 -17.85 -12.02 -14.53
CA PRO A 71 -19.15 -12.65 -14.39
C PRO A 71 -19.14 -13.68 -13.26
N GLY A 72 -20.19 -13.71 -12.47
CA GLY A 72 -20.39 -14.68 -11.39
C GLY A 72 -21.78 -15.28 -11.48
N GLU A 73 -22.10 -16.20 -10.58
CA GLU A 73 -23.39 -16.88 -10.59
C GLU A 73 -24.57 -15.93 -10.39
N ARG A 74 -24.35 -14.84 -9.67
CA ARG A 74 -25.39 -13.86 -9.34
C ARG A 74 -25.05 -12.48 -9.89
N GLY A 75 -24.53 -12.40 -11.10
CA GLY A 75 -24.13 -11.16 -11.72
C GLY A 75 -22.62 -10.97 -11.70
N THR A 76 -22.17 -9.73 -11.61
CA THR A 76 -20.77 -9.39 -11.66
C THR A 76 -20.13 -9.49 -10.28
N GLN A 77 -19.01 -10.17 -10.17
CA GLN A 77 -18.22 -10.21 -8.94
C GLN A 77 -16.91 -9.45 -9.11
N ARG A 78 -16.43 -8.88 -8.03
CA ARG A 78 -15.16 -8.18 -7.98
C ARG A 78 -14.09 -9.14 -7.49
N VAL A 79 -13.10 -9.40 -8.32
CA VAL A 79 -12.01 -10.33 -8.02
C VAL A 79 -10.71 -9.55 -7.86
N CYS A 80 -10.03 -9.78 -6.77
CA CYS A 80 -8.83 -9.03 -6.40
C CYS A 80 -7.60 -9.93 -6.32
N SER A 81 -6.44 -9.34 -6.58
CA SER A 81 -5.16 -10.02 -6.44
C SER A 81 -4.07 -9.03 -6.09
N CYS A 82 -3.03 -9.51 -5.43
CA CYS A 82 -1.82 -8.74 -5.18
C CYS A 82 -0.69 -9.36 -6.00
N GLN A 83 -0.08 -8.57 -6.88
CA GLN A 83 0.99 -9.05 -7.75
C GLN A 83 2.37 -8.89 -7.12
N PHE A 84 2.45 -8.29 -5.92
CA PHE A 84 3.72 -7.98 -5.29
C PHE A 84 4.01 -8.94 -4.15
N ASP A 85 5.21 -9.52 -4.16
CA ASP A 85 5.72 -10.35 -3.07
C ASP A 85 6.55 -9.54 -2.09
N TRP A 86 7.12 -8.44 -2.57
CA TRP A 86 8.06 -7.62 -1.83
C TRP A 86 7.74 -6.15 -1.99
N PHE A 87 7.83 -5.42 -0.90
CA PHE A 87 7.75 -3.96 -0.92
C PHE A 87 9.11 -3.42 -0.48
N ASN A 88 9.76 -2.67 -1.36
CA ASN A 88 11.02 -2.01 -1.05
C ASN A 88 10.77 -0.53 -0.84
N VAL A 89 11.23 -0.01 0.27
CA VAL A 89 11.09 1.41 0.58
C VAL A 89 12.42 2.11 0.34
N HIS A 90 12.42 3.09 -0.54
CA HIS A 90 13.59 3.89 -0.87
C HIS A 90 13.42 5.29 -0.30
N MET A 91 14.22 5.61 0.69
CA MET A 91 14.26 6.97 1.24
C MET A 91 15.22 7.78 0.38
N VAL A 92 14.64 8.60 -0.49
CA VAL A 92 15.43 9.39 -1.42
C VAL A 92 16.10 10.53 -0.67
N ARG A 93 17.45 10.60 -0.78
CA ARG A 93 18.21 11.64 -0.10
C ARG A 93 17.98 12.98 -0.78
N MET A 94 17.51 13.95 -0.01
CA MET A 94 17.36 15.32 -0.48
C MET A 94 18.68 16.07 -0.28
N ARG A 95 18.97 17.01 -1.19
CA ARG A 95 20.12 17.90 -1.03
C ARG A 95 19.77 18.95 0.02
N GLU A 96 20.80 19.49 0.65
CA GLU A 96 20.64 20.51 1.69
C GLU A 96 19.81 21.72 1.20
N ALA A 97 20.07 22.15 -0.03
CA ALA A 97 19.32 23.26 -0.63
C ALA A 97 17.83 22.96 -0.78
N ASP A 98 17.49 21.71 -1.12
CA ASP A 98 16.10 21.30 -1.28
C ASP A 98 15.36 21.25 0.05
N ILE A 99 16.04 20.79 1.09
CA ILE A 99 15.48 20.75 2.45
C ILE A 99 15.26 22.16 2.96
N GLY A 100 16.21 23.06 2.73
CA GLY A 100 16.09 24.45 3.12
C GLY A 100 14.89 25.13 2.50
N LYS A 101 14.62 24.88 1.21
CA LYS A 101 13.45 25.40 0.51
C LYS A 101 12.15 24.86 1.11
N LEU A 102 12.13 23.58 1.44
CA LEU A 102 10.95 22.92 1.96
C LEU A 102 10.55 23.48 3.33
N LEU A 103 11.53 23.76 4.17
CA LEU A 103 11.30 24.20 5.55
C LEU A 103 11.46 25.69 5.75
N GLU A 104 11.80 26.44 4.69
CA GLU A 104 11.99 27.88 4.70
C GLU A 104 13.06 28.40 5.66
N PHE A 105 14.01 27.52 6.05
CA PHE A 105 15.16 27.92 6.87
C PHE A 105 16.33 26.97 6.66
N PRO A 106 17.57 27.42 6.94
CA PRO A 106 18.74 26.56 6.74
C PRO A 106 18.76 25.37 7.70
N ILE A 107 19.19 24.22 7.18
CA ILE A 107 19.32 22.99 7.97
C ILE A 107 20.74 22.47 7.83
N ARG A 108 21.30 22.03 8.96
CA ARG A 108 22.58 21.34 8.99
C ARG A 108 22.35 19.84 8.95
N ILE A 109 22.71 19.23 7.84
CA ILE A 109 22.49 17.81 7.66
C ILE A 109 23.63 16.98 8.25
N GLY A 110 24.83 17.53 8.31
CA GLY A 110 26.02 16.81 8.79
C GLY A 110 25.95 16.34 10.25
N SER A 111 25.06 16.93 11.06
CA SER A 111 24.92 16.53 12.46
C SER A 111 24.38 15.13 12.67
N TYR A 112 23.86 14.52 11.63
CA TYR A 112 23.31 13.17 11.72
C TYR A 112 24.37 12.07 11.77
N SER A 113 25.61 12.39 11.57
CA SER A 113 26.69 11.43 11.65
C SER A 113 26.86 10.83 13.05
N ASP A 114 26.27 11.44 14.06
CA ASP A 114 26.38 10.99 15.44
C ASP A 114 25.44 9.84 15.79
N PHE A 115 24.61 9.43 14.88
CA PHE A 115 23.65 8.34 15.10
C PHE A 115 24.24 6.96 14.89
N GLN A 116 25.39 6.70 15.33
CA GLN A 116 26.00 5.39 15.15
C GLN A 116 26.11 4.60 16.45
#